data_7f49fc8409228b78c4538892dc74c525
#
_entry.id   7f49fc8409228b78c4538892dc74c525
#
_cell.length_a   1.000
_cell.length_b   1.000
_cell.length_c   1.000
_cell.angle_alpha   90.00
_cell.angle_beta   90.00
_cell.angle_gamma   90.00
#
_symmetry.space_group_name_H-M   'P 1'
#
loop_
_entity.id
_entity.type
_entity.pdbx_description
1 polymer ?
#
loop_
_entity_poly.entity_id
_entity_poly.type
_entity_poly.pdbx_seq_one_letter_code
_entity_poly.pdbx_strand_id
1 'polypeptide(L)'
;MNSYNKQAIDIIAKEQGFIRDNLEKVMRLVEILNYFHDSPLLSKSLVLKGGTAINLTVFQLPRLSVDIDLDFSVDCSRESMLSIRQAVNNEILRYMESKGYRLAPGSKIPHSLDSWVFHYTNAAGNNDSIKVEINYSDRCHILPAVETHVSIPFLSEVKVRAL
;
A
#
# COMPACT_ATOMS: atom_id res chain seq x y z
N MET A 1 18.75 -3.80 -3.95
CA MET A 1 19.53 -4.18 -2.74
C MET A 1 18.56 -4.20 -1.59
N ASN A 2 18.41 -5.32 -0.88
CA ASN A 2 17.38 -5.44 0.16
C ASN A 2 17.83 -4.56 1.35
N SER A 3 17.16 -3.43 1.58
CA SER A 3 17.49 -2.48 2.64
C SER A 3 17.08 -2.99 4.04
N TYR A 4 16.37 -4.11 4.10
CA TYR A 4 15.84 -4.68 5.34
C TYR A 4 16.86 -5.62 5.98
N ASN A 5 17.35 -5.24 7.17
CA ASN A 5 18.29 -6.06 7.94
C ASN A 5 17.51 -7.05 8.81
N LYS A 6 17.71 -8.36 8.56
CA LYS A 6 17.03 -9.44 9.29
C LYS A 6 17.20 -9.31 10.82
N GLN A 7 18.43 -9.06 11.30
CA GLN A 7 18.70 -8.99 12.74
C GLN A 7 17.97 -7.81 13.40
N ALA A 8 17.93 -6.65 12.74
CA ALA A 8 17.21 -5.49 13.25
C ALA A 8 15.70 -5.76 13.35
N ILE A 9 15.13 -6.39 12.32
CA ILE A 9 13.70 -6.75 12.31
C ILE A 9 13.40 -7.82 13.37
N ASP A 10 14.26 -8.82 13.55
CA ASP A 10 14.10 -9.87 14.58
C ASP A 10 14.06 -9.26 16.00
N ILE A 11 14.90 -8.27 16.29
CA ILE A 11 14.92 -7.57 17.58
C ILE A 11 13.60 -6.85 17.82
N ILE A 12 13.18 -6.01 16.87
CA ILE A 12 11.94 -5.22 16.97
C ILE A 12 10.72 -6.15 17.07
N ALA A 13 10.66 -7.19 16.26
CA ALA A 13 9.57 -8.16 16.28
C ALA A 13 9.45 -8.84 17.64
N LYS A 14 10.56 -9.23 18.23
CA LYS A 14 10.59 -9.84 19.57
C LYS A 14 10.15 -8.87 20.67
N GLU A 15 10.63 -7.63 20.64
CA GLU A 15 10.27 -6.60 21.61
C GLU A 15 8.79 -6.24 21.55
N GLN A 16 8.21 -6.21 20.34
CA GLN A 16 6.81 -5.82 20.11
C GLN A 16 5.83 -7.01 20.09
N GLY A 17 6.32 -8.25 20.21
CA GLY A 17 5.49 -9.45 20.20
C GLY A 17 4.93 -9.83 18.81
N PHE A 18 5.58 -9.39 17.73
CA PHE A 18 5.15 -9.68 16.35
C PHE A 18 5.93 -10.84 15.72
N ILE A 19 5.31 -11.46 14.72
CA ILE A 19 6.01 -12.36 13.80
C ILE A 19 6.87 -11.49 12.87
N ARG A 20 8.18 -11.81 12.76
CA ARG A 20 9.14 -11.05 11.96
C ARG A 20 8.67 -10.77 10.53
N ASP A 21 8.20 -11.80 9.81
CA ASP A 21 7.82 -11.68 8.41
C ASP A 21 6.61 -10.75 8.23
N ASN A 22 5.66 -10.78 9.18
CA ASN A 22 4.53 -9.86 9.20
C ASN A 22 4.98 -8.42 9.48
N LEU A 23 5.92 -8.24 10.39
CA LEU A 23 6.48 -6.93 10.68
C LEU A 23 7.19 -6.34 9.46
N GLU A 24 8.05 -7.14 8.78
CA GLU A 24 8.70 -6.70 7.55
C GLU A 24 7.66 -6.30 6.48
N LYS A 25 6.61 -7.11 6.33
CA LYS A 25 5.54 -6.80 5.37
C LYS A 25 4.87 -5.45 5.66
N VAL A 26 4.59 -5.16 6.94
CA VAL A 26 4.03 -3.86 7.34
C VAL A 26 5.01 -2.71 7.08
N MET A 27 6.29 -2.89 7.36
CA MET A 27 7.31 -1.88 7.07
C MET A 27 7.35 -1.55 5.57
N ARG A 28 7.30 -2.57 4.71
CA ARG A 28 7.24 -2.41 3.25
C ARG A 28 5.95 -1.72 2.80
N LEU A 29 4.83 -2.08 3.39
CA LEU A 29 3.53 -1.47 3.11
C LEU A 29 3.55 0.02 3.45
N VAL A 30 4.08 0.39 4.60
CA VAL A 30 4.22 1.80 5.01
C VAL A 30 5.15 2.57 4.06
N GLU A 31 6.26 1.97 3.61
CA GLU A 31 7.13 2.58 2.60
C GLU A 31 6.40 2.84 1.27
N ILE A 32 5.58 1.88 0.82
CA ILE A 32 4.77 2.02 -0.39
C ILE A 32 3.72 3.14 -0.23
N LEU A 33 3.02 3.16 0.89
CA LEU A 33 2.02 4.19 1.18
C LEU A 33 2.63 5.58 1.30
N ASN A 34 3.83 5.70 1.88
CA ASN A 34 4.55 6.96 1.91
C ASN A 34 4.86 7.46 0.49
N TYR A 35 5.34 6.59 -0.38
CA TYR A 35 5.55 6.96 -1.78
C TYR A 35 4.25 7.40 -2.45
N PHE A 36 3.12 6.71 -2.20
CA PHE A 36 1.82 7.08 -2.76
C PHE A 36 1.35 8.46 -2.27
N HIS A 37 1.63 8.79 -1.01
CA HIS A 37 1.34 10.11 -0.46
C HIS A 37 2.22 11.20 -1.08
N ASP A 38 3.51 10.95 -1.25
CA ASP A 38 4.48 11.93 -1.77
C ASP A 38 4.32 12.17 -3.28
N SER A 39 3.73 11.22 -4.03
CA SER A 39 3.45 11.39 -5.45
C SER A 39 2.24 12.31 -5.68
N PRO A 40 2.39 13.44 -6.40
CA PRO A 40 1.27 14.33 -6.70
C PRO A 40 0.15 13.67 -7.51
N LEU A 41 0.47 12.69 -8.36
CA LEU A 41 -0.53 11.95 -9.13
C LEU A 41 -1.29 10.98 -8.22
N LEU A 42 -0.58 10.17 -7.45
CA LEU A 42 -1.19 9.11 -6.64
C LEU A 42 -1.98 9.69 -5.47
N SER A 43 -1.43 10.69 -4.75
CA SER A 43 -2.09 11.31 -3.60
C SER A 43 -3.38 12.06 -3.97
N LYS A 44 -3.47 12.62 -5.18
CA LYS A 44 -4.69 13.27 -5.67
C LYS A 44 -5.73 12.29 -6.19
N SER A 45 -5.28 11.13 -6.70
CA SER A 45 -6.14 10.18 -7.39
C SER A 45 -6.65 9.05 -6.52
N LEU A 46 -5.94 8.71 -5.44
CA LEU A 46 -6.19 7.52 -4.65
C LEU A 46 -6.45 7.86 -3.18
N VAL A 47 -7.30 7.07 -2.54
CA VAL A 47 -7.53 7.10 -1.09
C VAL A 47 -7.43 5.69 -0.52
N LEU A 48 -6.79 5.56 0.63
CA LEU A 48 -6.67 4.30 1.34
C LEU A 48 -8.00 3.96 2.02
N LYS A 49 -8.40 2.69 1.93
CA LYS A 49 -9.60 2.16 2.56
C LYS A 49 -9.37 0.78 3.18
N GLY A 50 -10.46 0.19 3.66
CA GLY A 50 -10.47 -1.21 4.12
C GLY A 50 -9.82 -1.43 5.47
N GLY A 51 -9.57 -2.70 5.77
CA GLY A 51 -9.00 -3.12 7.05
C GLY A 51 -7.61 -2.54 7.32
N THR A 52 -6.81 -2.33 6.30
CA THR A 52 -5.48 -1.73 6.41
C THR A 52 -5.55 -0.27 6.82
N ALA A 53 -6.45 0.52 6.22
CA ALA A 53 -6.68 1.90 6.64
C ALA A 53 -7.04 1.98 8.12
N ILE A 54 -8.04 1.21 8.55
CA ILE A 54 -8.52 1.18 9.93
C ILE A 54 -7.42 0.73 10.90
N ASN A 55 -6.68 -0.33 10.56
CA ASN A 55 -5.61 -0.84 11.43
C ASN A 55 -4.44 0.14 11.57
N LEU A 56 -4.05 0.81 10.49
CA LEU A 56 -2.92 1.73 10.53
C LEU A 56 -3.27 3.08 11.14
N THR A 57 -4.54 3.53 11.02
CA THR A 57 -4.93 4.91 11.40
C THR A 57 -5.71 4.98 12.70
N VAL A 58 -6.49 3.95 13.05
CA VAL A 58 -7.41 3.96 14.19
C VAL A 58 -6.94 3.06 15.33
N PHE A 59 -6.57 1.81 15.03
CA PHE A 59 -6.31 0.81 16.06
C PHE A 59 -4.86 0.64 16.46
N GLN A 60 -3.91 1.32 15.83
CA GLN A 60 -2.48 1.27 16.16
C GLN A 60 -1.95 -0.15 16.48
N LEU A 61 -2.50 -1.16 15.75
CA LEU A 61 -1.99 -2.52 15.70
C LEU A 61 -2.31 -3.53 16.81
N PRO A 62 -3.49 -4.10 16.93
CA PRO A 62 -3.58 -5.45 17.43
C PRO A 62 -3.53 -6.51 16.30
N ARG A 63 -3.70 -6.14 15.05
CA ARG A 63 -3.73 -7.08 13.92
C ARG A 63 -3.15 -6.46 12.65
N LEU A 64 -2.10 -7.09 12.11
CA LEU A 64 -1.48 -6.66 10.86
C LEU A 64 -2.36 -7.05 9.67
N SER A 65 -3.06 -6.09 9.07
CA SER A 65 -3.57 -6.21 7.71
C SER A 65 -2.42 -5.87 6.75
N VAL A 66 -2.28 -6.64 5.69
CA VAL A 66 -1.08 -6.60 4.84
C VAL A 66 -1.39 -6.39 3.35
N ASP A 67 -2.64 -6.02 3.04
CA ASP A 67 -3.09 -5.68 1.69
C ASP A 67 -3.31 -4.17 1.60
N ILE A 68 -3.02 -3.58 0.44
CA ILE A 68 -3.27 -2.17 0.15
C ILE A 68 -4.55 -2.07 -0.66
N ASP A 69 -5.63 -1.62 -0.02
CA ASP A 69 -6.93 -1.40 -0.65
C ASP A 69 -7.15 0.10 -0.87
N LEU A 70 -7.38 0.48 -2.12
CA LEU A 70 -7.52 1.86 -2.55
C LEU A 70 -8.80 2.06 -3.34
N ASP A 71 -9.39 3.26 -3.22
CA ASP A 71 -10.41 3.76 -4.14
C ASP A 71 -9.82 4.88 -5.01
N PHE A 72 -10.22 4.88 -6.28
CA PHE A 72 -10.02 6.03 -7.15
C PHE A 72 -11.00 7.14 -6.74
N SER A 73 -10.47 8.29 -6.34
CA SER A 73 -11.20 9.36 -5.67
C SER A 73 -11.22 10.66 -6.47
N VAL A 74 -11.39 10.56 -7.80
CA VAL A 74 -11.51 11.74 -8.67
C VAL A 74 -12.88 11.74 -9.35
N ASP A 75 -13.66 12.79 -9.12
CA ASP A 75 -14.89 13.01 -9.85
C ASP A 75 -14.57 13.53 -11.26
N CYS A 76 -14.72 12.67 -12.25
CA CYS A 76 -14.38 12.97 -13.64
C CYS A 76 -15.15 12.06 -14.62
N SER A 77 -15.11 12.41 -15.90
CA SER A 77 -15.68 11.58 -16.97
C SER A 77 -14.99 10.20 -17.03
N ARG A 78 -15.68 9.23 -17.63
CA ARG A 78 -15.09 7.90 -17.86
C ARG A 78 -13.81 7.96 -18.68
N GLU A 79 -13.75 8.82 -19.68
CA GLU A 79 -12.59 8.99 -20.56
C GLU A 79 -11.39 9.54 -19.78
N SER A 80 -11.61 10.59 -18.98
CA SER A 80 -10.58 11.15 -18.10
C SER A 80 -10.11 10.12 -17.08
N MET A 81 -11.02 9.36 -16.48
CA MET A 81 -10.69 8.30 -15.54
C MET A 81 -9.77 7.25 -16.17
N LEU A 82 -10.06 6.79 -17.40
CA LEU A 82 -9.22 5.81 -18.09
C LEU A 82 -7.81 6.34 -18.36
N SER A 83 -7.68 7.61 -18.72
CA SER A 83 -6.38 8.25 -18.91
C SER A 83 -5.59 8.35 -17.60
N ILE A 84 -6.24 8.80 -16.52
CA ILE A 84 -5.61 8.87 -15.18
C ILE A 84 -5.24 7.47 -14.69
N ARG A 85 -6.12 6.48 -14.85
CA ARG A 85 -5.87 5.08 -14.51
C ARG A 85 -4.59 4.56 -15.16
N GLN A 86 -4.41 4.82 -16.45
CA GLN A 86 -3.20 4.39 -17.14
C GLN A 86 -1.94 5.04 -16.56
N ALA A 87 -1.99 6.33 -16.25
CA ALA A 87 -0.87 7.05 -15.64
C ALA A 87 -0.55 6.52 -14.23
N VAL A 88 -1.58 6.33 -13.39
CA VAL A 88 -1.49 5.74 -12.04
C VAL A 88 -0.84 4.35 -12.10
N ASN A 89 -1.34 3.49 -12.99
CA ASN A 89 -0.84 2.13 -13.15
C ASN A 89 0.64 2.13 -13.55
N ASN A 90 1.01 2.96 -14.53
CA ASN A 90 2.39 3.06 -14.98
C ASN A 90 3.33 3.57 -13.89
N GLU A 91 2.88 4.47 -13.03
CA GLU A 91 3.69 5.01 -11.94
C GLU A 91 3.88 3.97 -10.84
N ILE A 92 2.80 3.31 -10.41
CA ILE A 92 2.88 2.25 -9.39
C ILE A 92 3.80 1.12 -9.86
N LEU A 93 3.60 0.61 -11.08
CA LEU A 93 4.40 -0.49 -11.62
C LEU A 93 5.90 -0.12 -11.67
N ARG A 94 6.24 1.08 -12.14
CA ARG A 94 7.63 1.57 -12.17
C ARG A 94 8.23 1.69 -10.77
N TYR A 95 7.49 2.21 -9.81
CA TYR A 95 7.95 2.31 -8.44
C TYR A 95 8.21 0.92 -7.86
N MET A 96 7.25 0.02 -7.96
CA MET A 96 7.38 -1.35 -7.42
C MET A 96 8.56 -2.09 -8.03
N GLU A 97 8.74 -2.01 -9.35
CA GLU A 97 9.89 -2.60 -10.04
C GLU A 97 11.22 -2.00 -9.56
N SER A 98 11.30 -0.67 -9.40
CA SER A 98 12.49 0.02 -8.91
C SER A 98 12.91 -0.40 -7.51
N LYS A 99 11.94 -0.85 -6.70
CA LYS A 99 12.15 -1.38 -5.35
C LYS A 99 12.40 -2.90 -5.31
N GLY A 100 12.46 -3.54 -6.47
CA GLY A 100 12.77 -4.97 -6.60
C GLY A 100 11.57 -5.89 -6.43
N TYR A 101 10.34 -5.34 -6.44
CA TYR A 101 9.13 -6.15 -6.50
C TYR A 101 8.90 -6.67 -7.92
N ARG A 102 8.33 -7.87 -8.03
CA ARG A 102 8.00 -8.50 -9.31
C ARG A 102 6.50 -8.77 -9.39
N LEU A 103 5.87 -8.28 -10.45
CA LEU A 103 4.46 -8.52 -10.68
C LEU A 103 4.18 -10.01 -10.91
N ALA A 104 3.24 -10.58 -10.16
CA ALA A 104 2.83 -11.96 -10.32
C ALA A 104 2.01 -12.15 -11.61
N PRO A 105 2.15 -13.29 -12.32
CA PRO A 105 1.41 -13.58 -13.55
C PRO A 105 -0.13 -13.62 -13.37
N GLY A 106 -0.61 -13.81 -12.13
CA GLY A 106 -2.03 -13.87 -11.79
C GLY A 106 -2.69 -12.53 -11.52
N SER A 107 -1.98 -11.41 -11.69
CA SER A 107 -2.55 -10.08 -11.52
C SER A 107 -3.67 -9.81 -12.52
N LYS A 108 -4.80 -9.25 -12.04
CA LYS A 108 -6.02 -9.03 -12.82
C LYS A 108 -6.29 -7.55 -12.98
N ILE A 109 -6.69 -7.13 -14.18
CA ILE A 109 -7.08 -5.76 -14.52
C ILE A 109 -8.47 -5.78 -15.17
N PRO A 110 -9.54 -6.16 -14.45
CA PRO A 110 -10.89 -6.08 -14.96
C PRO A 110 -11.38 -4.64 -15.10
N HIS A 111 -12.57 -4.43 -15.63
CA HIS A 111 -13.10 -3.11 -15.99
C HIS A 111 -13.07 -2.08 -14.86
N SER A 112 -13.32 -2.48 -13.62
CA SER A 112 -13.51 -1.57 -12.48
C SER A 112 -12.54 -1.79 -11.32
N LEU A 113 -11.60 -2.73 -11.46
CA LEU A 113 -10.68 -3.10 -10.40
C LEU A 113 -9.31 -3.40 -10.99
N ASP A 114 -8.26 -2.81 -10.45
CA ASP A 114 -6.89 -3.28 -10.64
C ASP A 114 -6.49 -4.07 -9.40
N SER A 115 -6.09 -5.32 -9.58
CA SER A 115 -5.66 -6.19 -8.50
C SER A 115 -4.31 -6.80 -8.86
N TRP A 116 -3.27 -6.36 -8.18
CA TRP A 116 -1.90 -6.79 -8.41
C TRP A 116 -1.34 -7.50 -7.20
N VAL A 117 -0.59 -8.55 -7.46
CA VAL A 117 0.22 -9.23 -6.46
C VAL A 117 1.68 -9.02 -6.82
N PHE A 118 2.43 -8.43 -5.90
CA PHE A 118 3.85 -8.15 -6.06
C PHE A 118 4.67 -9.07 -5.19
N HIS A 119 5.47 -9.92 -5.80
CA HIS A 119 6.40 -10.81 -5.10
C HIS A 119 7.70 -10.09 -4.75
N TYR A 120 8.24 -10.42 -3.59
CA TYR A 120 9.56 -9.99 -3.15
C TYR A 120 10.25 -11.08 -2.34
N THR A 121 11.56 -10.95 -2.15
CA THR A 121 12.31 -11.80 -1.22
C THR A 121 12.45 -11.06 0.10
N ASN A 122 11.95 -11.65 1.19
CA ASN A 122 12.03 -11.04 2.52
C ASN A 122 13.46 -11.11 3.10
N ALA A 123 13.70 -10.47 4.24
CA ALA A 123 15.00 -10.41 4.89
C ALA A 123 15.54 -11.78 5.35
N ALA A 124 14.68 -12.80 5.45
CA ALA A 124 15.08 -14.18 5.71
C ALA A 124 15.43 -14.98 4.46
N GLY A 125 15.23 -14.40 3.26
CA GLY A 125 15.46 -15.08 1.99
C GLY A 125 14.24 -15.85 1.46
N ASN A 126 13.08 -15.75 2.10
CA ASN A 126 11.85 -16.41 1.66
C ASN A 126 11.09 -15.53 0.67
N ASN A 127 10.34 -16.17 -0.24
CA ASN A 127 9.40 -15.47 -1.10
C ASN A 127 8.16 -15.06 -0.32
N ASP A 128 7.74 -13.82 -0.49
CA ASP A 128 6.52 -13.26 0.07
C ASP A 128 5.88 -12.30 -0.94
N SER A 129 4.70 -11.76 -0.63
CA SER A 129 3.98 -10.88 -1.55
C SER A 129 3.20 -9.78 -0.82
N ILE A 130 3.00 -8.67 -1.54
CA ILE A 130 2.08 -7.60 -1.17
C ILE A 130 1.01 -7.51 -2.25
N LYS A 131 -0.25 -7.44 -1.84
CA LYS A 131 -1.39 -7.21 -2.74
C LYS A 131 -1.75 -5.73 -2.74
N VAL A 132 -1.98 -5.18 -3.92
CA VAL A 132 -2.48 -3.81 -4.13
C VAL A 132 -3.73 -3.89 -4.97
N GLU A 133 -4.83 -3.35 -4.48
CA GLU A 133 -6.10 -3.26 -5.19
C GLU A 133 -6.54 -1.80 -5.32
N ILE A 134 -7.01 -1.43 -6.52
CA ILE A 134 -7.60 -0.12 -6.78
C ILE A 134 -8.98 -0.30 -7.38
N ASN A 135 -10.00 0.16 -6.68
CA ASN A 135 -11.37 0.14 -7.15
C ASN A 135 -11.70 1.45 -7.88
N TYR A 136 -12.25 1.34 -9.08
CA TYR A 136 -12.65 2.46 -9.93
C TYR A 136 -14.18 2.63 -10.03
N SER A 137 -14.95 1.79 -9.33
CA SER A 137 -16.43 1.87 -9.34
C SER A 137 -16.95 2.97 -8.42
N ASP A 138 -16.42 3.03 -7.19
CA ASP A 138 -16.86 3.93 -6.14
C ASP A 138 -15.98 5.18 -6.12
N ARG A 139 -16.29 6.13 -7.04
CA ARG A 139 -15.51 7.35 -7.22
C ARG A 139 -16.01 8.53 -6.39
N CYS A 140 -17.24 8.44 -5.90
CA CYS A 140 -17.88 9.42 -5.02
C CYS A 140 -18.02 8.83 -3.63
N HIS A 141 -17.40 9.45 -2.65
CA HIS A 141 -17.43 8.99 -1.26
C HIS A 141 -18.49 9.77 -0.47
N ILE A 142 -19.20 9.07 0.43
CA ILE A 142 -20.20 9.69 1.32
C ILE A 142 -19.51 10.63 2.31
N LEU A 143 -18.34 10.22 2.80
CA LEU A 143 -17.49 11.04 3.68
C LEU A 143 -16.27 11.55 2.92
N PRO A 144 -15.81 12.77 3.23
CA PRO A 144 -14.59 13.28 2.62
C PRO A 144 -13.40 12.44 3.07
N ALA A 145 -12.48 12.17 2.14
CA ALA A 145 -11.20 11.59 2.50
C ALA A 145 -10.39 12.57 3.35
N VAL A 146 -9.81 12.09 4.43
CA VAL A 146 -9.01 12.88 5.35
C VAL A 146 -7.54 12.48 5.30
N GLU A 147 -6.65 13.46 5.45
CA GLU A 147 -5.24 13.20 5.68
C GLU A 147 -5.07 12.76 7.14
N THR A 148 -4.46 11.61 7.34
CA THR A 148 -4.25 11.04 8.67
C THR A 148 -2.83 10.50 8.77
N HIS A 149 -2.37 10.32 10.01
CA HIS A 149 -1.03 9.82 10.29
C HIS A 149 -1.07 8.32 10.58
N VAL A 150 -0.19 7.59 9.93
CA VAL A 150 0.15 6.21 10.31
C VAL A 150 1.28 6.30 11.32
N SER A 151 0.97 5.97 12.58
CA SER A 151 1.95 5.94 13.65
C SER A 151 2.21 4.50 14.07
N ILE A 152 3.39 4.01 13.76
CA ILE A 152 3.85 2.70 14.18
C ILE A 152 5.05 2.91 15.11
N PRO A 153 5.07 2.35 16.32
CA PRO A 153 6.03 2.72 17.38
C PRO A 153 7.52 2.64 17.02
N PHE A 154 7.87 1.98 15.94
CA PHE A 154 9.25 1.75 15.49
C PHE A 154 9.51 2.22 14.05
N LEU A 155 8.55 2.92 13.42
CA LEU A 155 8.69 3.50 12.09
C LEU A 155 8.50 5.02 12.15
N SER A 156 9.08 5.70 11.18
CA SER A 156 8.79 7.12 10.98
C SER A 156 7.31 7.32 10.70
N GLU A 157 6.74 8.37 11.27
CA GLU A 157 5.36 8.77 11.02
C GLU A 157 5.15 9.03 9.52
N VAL A 158 4.13 8.44 8.95
CA VAL A 158 3.79 8.57 7.54
C VAL A 158 2.37 9.12 7.41
N LYS A 159 2.17 10.06 6.51
CA LYS A 159 0.85 10.58 6.17
C LYS A 159 0.22 9.74 5.09
N VAL A 160 -1.07 9.49 5.23
CA VAL A 160 -1.89 8.83 4.22
C VAL A 160 -3.20 9.59 4.07
N ARG A 161 -3.79 9.52 2.88
CA ARG A 161 -5.15 9.98 2.64
C ARG A 161 -6.08 8.78 2.73
N ALA A 162 -7.00 8.77 3.70
CA ALA A 162 -7.89 7.65 4.00
C ALA A 162 -9.36 8.07 4.05
N LEU A 163 -10.25 7.08 3.85
CA LEU A 163 -11.71 7.20 4.05
C LEU A 163 -12.10 6.85 5.47
#